data_8699331ece5039c038896b3fae0b0565
#
_entry.id   8699331ece5039c038896b3fae0b0565
#
_cell.length_a   1.000
_cell.length_b   1.000
_cell.length_c   1.000
_cell.angle_alpha   90.00
_cell.angle_beta   90.00
_cell.angle_gamma   90.00
#
_symmetry.space_group_name_H-M   'P 1'
#
loop_
_entity.id
_entity.type
_entity.pdbx_description
1 polymer ?
#
loop_
_entity_poly.entity_id
_entity_poly.type
_entity_poly.pdbx_seq_one_letter_code
_entity_poly.pdbx_strand_id
1 'polypeptide(L)'
;MKRREFLAAGAAAAAVAMTNIELKAEVTDSTWDGKSANQTAKARLCLGSQLGIIPGNSTEEKFAKMKAWGIEAVEFGRDVEDPERAKYYKKLLDDTGLIPSAVCWGSHGGDLMSFDKDRKQRGTDALKRALEGAGIIGCTGVIYVPAFNGQSPLTNQEMRKMLLDDFPALADFAADCGTHITFEPLNRGEAYFLRQVADGAAIARDINERSEKKCGMSVMGDFYHMSIEETDMMGAFISGGKLLTHVHLAGGVSDPRRTIPGQNKSRFVEGFRGLKYIGYTGPCSFECGVRGDREVEIPKALALLKKEYELAVI
;
A
#
# COMPACT_ATOMS: atom_id res chain seq x y z
N MET A 1 -11.48 -47.26 -38.16
CA MET A 1 -11.15 -47.11 -36.73
C MET A 1 -12.41 -46.66 -35.99
N LYS A 2 -12.88 -47.42 -35.02
CA LYS A 2 -14.10 -47.06 -34.27
C LYS A 2 -13.77 -45.97 -33.27
N ARG A 3 -14.68 -45.05 -33.03
CA ARG A 3 -14.51 -43.88 -32.14
C ARG A 3 -13.93 -44.24 -30.76
N ARG A 4 -14.18 -45.46 -30.26
CA ARG A 4 -13.61 -45.97 -29.00
C ARG A 4 -12.12 -46.28 -29.08
N GLU A 5 -11.60 -46.69 -30.22
CA GLU A 5 -10.16 -46.96 -30.41
C GLU A 5 -9.35 -45.68 -30.51
N PHE A 6 -9.95 -44.61 -31.08
CA PHE A 6 -9.31 -43.27 -31.11
C PHE A 6 -9.20 -42.64 -29.74
N LEU A 7 -10.25 -42.80 -28.91
CA LEU A 7 -10.23 -42.29 -27.53
C LEU A 7 -9.26 -43.05 -26.61
N ALA A 8 -9.12 -44.35 -26.81
CA ALA A 8 -8.16 -45.19 -26.08
C ALA A 8 -6.71 -44.84 -26.45
N ALA A 9 -6.43 -44.58 -27.72
CA ALA A 9 -5.09 -44.17 -28.19
C ALA A 9 -4.73 -42.77 -27.70
N GLY A 10 -5.70 -41.84 -27.65
CA GLY A 10 -5.49 -40.48 -27.08
C GLY A 10 -5.22 -40.47 -25.58
N ALA A 11 -5.94 -41.33 -24.84
CA ALA A 11 -5.73 -41.46 -23.40
C ALA A 11 -4.37 -42.11 -23.04
N ALA A 12 -3.93 -43.10 -23.82
CA ALA A 12 -2.63 -43.73 -23.65
C ALA A 12 -1.48 -42.78 -23.99
N ALA A 13 -1.60 -41.95 -25.04
CA ALA A 13 -0.60 -40.94 -25.39
C ALA A 13 -0.51 -39.82 -24.35
N ALA A 14 -1.63 -39.40 -23.77
CA ALA A 14 -1.68 -38.43 -22.70
C ALA A 14 -1.05 -38.97 -21.38
N ALA A 15 -1.30 -40.25 -21.06
CA ALA A 15 -0.71 -40.90 -19.89
C ALA A 15 0.80 -41.08 -20.01
N VAL A 16 1.31 -41.42 -21.20
CA VAL A 16 2.76 -41.54 -21.47
C VAL A 16 3.45 -40.17 -21.42
N ALA A 17 2.79 -39.10 -21.89
CA ALA A 17 3.31 -37.74 -21.79
C ALA A 17 3.36 -37.22 -20.33
N MET A 18 2.44 -37.65 -19.46
CA MET A 18 2.44 -37.29 -18.05
C MET A 18 3.45 -38.05 -17.19
N THR A 19 3.85 -39.28 -17.60
CA THR A 19 4.82 -40.08 -16.83
C THR A 19 6.28 -39.71 -17.07
N ASN A 20 6.60 -38.91 -18.11
CA ASN A 20 7.94 -38.48 -18.44
C ASN A 20 8.20 -36.98 -18.14
N ILE A 21 7.24 -36.25 -17.58
CA ILE A 21 7.48 -35.00 -16.91
C ILE A 21 7.87 -35.37 -15.47
N GLU A 22 9.12 -35.76 -15.22
CA GLU A 22 9.72 -35.45 -13.95
C GLU A 22 9.66 -33.93 -13.85
N LEU A 23 8.65 -33.41 -13.20
CA LEU A 23 8.71 -32.14 -12.51
C LEU A 23 9.82 -32.32 -11.45
N LYS A 24 11.07 -32.17 -11.86
CA LYS A 24 12.08 -31.61 -11.00
C LYS A 24 11.67 -30.14 -10.81
N ALA A 25 10.62 -29.92 -10.02
CA ALA A 25 10.64 -28.82 -9.14
C ALA A 25 11.87 -29.12 -8.27
N GLU A 26 13.05 -28.63 -8.65
CA GLU A 26 13.96 -28.16 -7.66
C GLU A 26 13.13 -27.16 -6.87
N VAL A 27 12.50 -27.63 -5.82
CA VAL A 27 12.25 -26.83 -4.64
C VAL A 27 13.66 -26.47 -4.21
N THR A 28 14.22 -25.45 -4.90
CA THR A 28 15.32 -24.70 -4.37
C THR A 28 14.80 -24.27 -3.03
N ASP A 29 15.29 -24.95 -2.04
CA ASP A 29 15.16 -24.77 -0.64
C ASP A 29 14.47 -23.43 -0.33
N SER A 30 13.14 -23.44 -0.37
CA SER A 30 12.42 -22.43 0.32
C SER A 30 12.81 -22.69 1.74
N THR A 31 13.62 -21.85 2.30
CA THR A 31 13.97 -21.81 3.71
C THR A 31 12.74 -21.59 4.59
N TRP A 32 11.61 -22.12 4.17
CA TRP A 32 10.41 -22.22 4.96
C TRP A 32 10.55 -23.46 5.84
N ASP A 33 11.30 -23.28 6.93
CA ASP A 33 11.53 -24.32 7.96
C ASP A 33 10.32 -24.50 8.90
N GLY A 34 9.15 -23.97 8.54
CA GLY A 34 7.96 -23.94 9.40
C GLY A 34 8.09 -23.06 10.63
N LYS A 35 9.28 -22.49 10.85
CA LYS A 35 9.57 -21.57 11.98
C LYS A 35 9.55 -20.13 11.55
N SER A 36 8.89 -19.87 10.46
CA SER A 36 8.61 -18.64 9.76
C SER A 36 9.34 -17.35 10.22
N ALA A 37 9.37 -16.38 9.37
CA ALA A 37 9.78 -14.99 9.64
C ALA A 37 9.29 -14.43 10.99
N ASN A 38 8.27 -15.00 11.61
CA ASN A 38 7.73 -14.69 12.93
C ASN A 38 8.70 -14.80 14.09
N GLN A 39 9.72 -15.65 14.00
CA GLN A 39 10.71 -15.78 15.09
C GLN A 39 11.83 -14.74 15.00
N THR A 40 12.03 -14.12 13.86
CA THR A 40 13.13 -13.15 13.63
C THR A 40 12.68 -11.72 13.45
N ALA A 41 11.45 -11.46 13.00
CA ALA A 41 10.93 -10.12 12.77
C ALA A 41 9.99 -9.71 13.90
N LYS A 42 10.39 -8.73 14.70
CA LYS A 42 9.53 -8.11 15.74
C LYS A 42 8.59 -7.12 15.07
N ALA A 43 7.44 -7.61 14.59
CA ALA A 43 6.37 -6.72 14.14
C ALA A 43 5.95 -5.78 15.29
N ARG A 44 5.67 -4.53 14.97
CA ARG A 44 5.10 -3.58 15.93
C ARG A 44 3.99 -2.77 15.30
N LEU A 45 3.02 -2.36 16.10
CA LEU A 45 1.99 -1.43 15.68
C LEU A 45 2.52 0.00 15.83
N CYS A 46 2.77 0.67 14.69
CA CYS A 46 3.12 2.07 14.61
C CYS A 46 1.90 2.87 14.15
N LEU A 47 1.15 3.46 15.06
CA LEU A 47 -0.05 4.20 14.74
C LEU A 47 0.28 5.60 14.20
N GLY A 48 -0.30 5.93 13.07
CA GLY A 48 -0.16 7.19 12.37
C GLY A 48 -1.50 7.84 12.04
N SER A 49 -1.46 9.03 11.48
CA SER A 49 -2.65 9.74 10.98
C SER A 49 -2.30 10.72 9.88
N GLN A 50 -3.21 10.87 8.91
CA GLN A 50 -3.25 12.04 8.08
C GLN A 50 -3.41 13.29 8.94
N LEU A 51 -2.60 14.31 8.66
CA LEU A 51 -2.60 15.56 9.43
C LEU A 51 -3.95 16.28 9.41
N GLY A 52 -4.73 16.11 8.32
CA GLY A 52 -6.06 16.69 8.18
C GLY A 52 -7.13 16.12 9.12
N ILE A 53 -6.91 14.92 9.67
CA ILE A 53 -7.84 14.27 10.60
C ILE A 53 -7.69 14.85 12.01
N ILE A 54 -6.49 15.26 12.39
CA ILE A 54 -6.18 15.75 13.72
C ILE A 54 -6.77 17.16 13.93
N PRO A 55 -7.56 17.39 14.98
CA PRO A 55 -8.07 18.73 15.30
C PRO A 55 -6.95 19.65 15.80
N GLY A 56 -7.02 20.92 15.43
CA GLY A 56 -6.06 21.96 15.82
C GLY A 56 -6.05 23.09 14.81
N ASN A 57 -5.71 24.30 15.28
CA ASN A 57 -5.69 25.52 14.48
C ASN A 57 -4.35 25.73 13.77
N SER A 58 -3.30 25.08 14.25
CA SER A 58 -1.97 25.11 13.62
C SER A 58 -1.40 23.70 13.46
N THR A 59 -0.36 23.55 12.65
CA THR A 59 0.34 22.29 12.48
C THR A 59 1.01 21.84 13.79
N GLU A 60 1.59 22.77 14.53
CA GLU A 60 2.23 22.54 15.82
C GLU A 60 1.24 21.98 16.85
N GLU A 61 0.04 22.55 16.93
CA GLU A 61 -1.03 22.04 17.81
C GLU A 61 -1.41 20.60 17.45
N LYS A 62 -1.51 20.29 16.15
CA LYS A 62 -1.82 18.94 15.69
C LYS A 62 -0.71 17.95 16.05
N PHE A 63 0.55 18.31 15.86
CA PHE A 63 1.70 17.49 16.24
C PHE A 63 1.72 17.24 17.76
N ALA A 64 1.49 18.27 18.55
CA ALA A 64 1.43 18.14 20.01
C ALA A 64 0.31 17.18 20.46
N LYS A 65 -0.87 17.26 19.83
CA LYS A 65 -1.99 16.32 20.09
C LYS A 65 -1.66 14.89 19.67
N MET A 66 -1.10 14.69 18.49
CA MET A 66 -0.67 13.37 18.04
C MET A 66 0.24 12.73 19.09
N LYS A 67 1.25 13.45 19.54
CA LYS A 67 2.16 12.99 20.58
C LYS A 67 1.44 12.68 21.89
N ALA A 68 0.54 13.57 22.35
CA ALA A 68 -0.22 13.39 23.58
C ALA A 68 -1.13 12.15 23.54
N TRP A 69 -1.68 11.79 22.37
CA TRP A 69 -2.51 10.62 22.18
C TRP A 69 -1.73 9.33 21.91
N GLY A 70 -0.41 9.41 21.77
CA GLY A 70 0.45 8.26 21.44
C GLY A 70 0.36 7.84 19.99
N ILE A 71 0.04 8.77 19.09
CA ILE A 71 0.24 8.63 17.65
C ILE A 71 1.73 8.88 17.39
N GLU A 72 2.35 8.01 16.61
CA GLU A 72 3.79 8.02 16.40
C GLU A 72 4.18 8.58 15.02
N ALA A 73 3.28 8.45 14.02
CA ALA A 73 3.61 8.77 12.64
C ALA A 73 2.64 9.79 12.03
N VAL A 74 3.19 10.68 11.17
CA VAL A 74 2.43 11.73 10.48
C VAL A 74 2.40 11.45 8.98
N GLU A 75 1.20 11.45 8.40
CA GLU A 75 0.99 11.38 6.97
C GLU A 75 0.64 12.76 6.40
N PHE A 76 1.33 13.12 5.32
CA PHE A 76 1.27 14.43 4.71
C PHE A 76 0.42 14.45 3.45
N GLY A 77 -0.01 15.65 3.03
CA GLY A 77 -0.69 15.87 1.78
C GLY A 77 0.27 16.36 0.69
N ARG A 78 -0.33 16.77 -0.44
CA ARG A 78 0.40 17.23 -1.62
C ARG A 78 1.14 18.55 -1.45
N ASP A 79 0.89 19.28 -0.38
CA ASP A 79 1.59 20.54 -0.06
C ASP A 79 3.09 20.35 0.17
N VAL A 80 3.56 19.12 0.32
CA VAL A 80 5.00 18.76 0.34
C VAL A 80 5.69 18.93 -1.03
N GLU A 81 4.93 19.11 -2.12
CA GLU A 81 5.48 19.48 -3.43
C GLU A 81 6.20 20.86 -3.40
N ASP A 82 5.92 21.67 -2.38
CA ASP A 82 6.68 22.87 -2.05
C ASP A 82 7.85 22.51 -1.11
N PRO A 83 9.11 22.68 -1.54
CA PRO A 83 10.28 22.33 -0.72
C PRO A 83 10.36 23.06 0.61
N GLU A 84 9.87 24.31 0.69
CA GLU A 84 9.88 25.06 1.96
C GLU A 84 8.86 24.48 2.94
N ARG A 85 7.72 23.99 2.43
CA ARG A 85 6.74 23.27 3.25
C ARG A 85 7.30 21.94 3.74
N ALA A 86 7.99 21.21 2.88
CA ALA A 86 8.65 19.96 3.25
C ALA A 86 9.71 20.16 4.35
N LYS A 87 10.55 21.20 4.24
CA LYS A 87 11.54 21.57 5.26
C LYS A 87 10.88 21.95 6.59
N TYR A 88 9.78 22.70 6.54
CA TYR A 88 9.01 23.05 7.72
C TYR A 88 8.49 21.81 8.45
N TYR A 89 7.90 20.85 7.71
CA TYR A 89 7.45 19.59 8.30
C TYR A 89 8.61 18.76 8.88
N LYS A 90 9.73 18.70 8.16
CA LYS A 90 10.93 18.01 8.66
C LYS A 90 11.38 18.57 10.01
N LYS A 91 11.42 19.92 10.14
CA LYS A 91 11.76 20.58 11.41
C LYS A 91 10.79 20.17 12.53
N LEU A 92 9.48 20.19 12.28
CA LEU A 92 8.49 19.79 13.29
C LEU A 92 8.63 18.33 13.72
N LEU A 93 8.95 17.42 12.79
CA LEU A 93 9.23 16.02 13.12
C LEU A 93 10.45 15.91 14.04
N ASP A 94 11.52 16.62 13.72
CA ASP A 94 12.74 16.63 14.52
C ASP A 94 12.50 17.21 15.92
N ASP A 95 11.72 18.29 16.04
CA ASP A 95 11.37 18.93 17.31
C ASP A 95 10.45 18.06 18.20
N THR A 96 9.57 17.24 17.59
CA THR A 96 8.57 16.45 18.32
C THR A 96 8.95 15.00 18.53
N GLY A 97 9.84 14.46 17.70
CA GLY A 97 10.18 13.04 17.66
C GLY A 97 9.09 12.16 17.03
N LEU A 98 8.10 12.75 16.36
CA LEU A 98 7.20 12.01 15.49
C LEU A 98 7.94 11.58 14.24
N ILE A 99 7.57 10.42 13.66
CA ILE A 99 8.20 9.93 12.45
C ILE A 99 7.36 10.26 11.22
N PRO A 100 7.99 10.48 10.06
CA PRO A 100 7.25 10.61 8.81
C PRO A 100 6.64 9.26 8.40
N SER A 101 5.45 9.29 7.85
CA SER A 101 4.77 8.13 7.30
C SER A 101 4.85 8.15 5.78
N ALA A 102 3.80 8.58 5.09
CA ALA A 102 3.74 8.67 3.65
C ALA A 102 3.23 10.05 3.21
N VAL A 103 3.24 10.29 1.91
CA VAL A 103 2.57 11.42 1.27
C VAL A 103 1.34 10.89 0.54
N CYS A 104 0.14 11.27 0.96
CA CYS A 104 -1.10 10.97 0.25
C CYS A 104 -1.20 11.88 -0.98
N TRP A 105 -0.87 11.33 -2.16
CA TRP A 105 -0.77 12.12 -3.40
C TRP A 105 -1.91 11.85 -4.38
N GLY A 106 -2.35 10.59 -4.52
CA GLY A 106 -3.41 10.16 -5.40
C GLY A 106 -2.97 9.98 -6.87
N SER A 107 -3.82 10.33 -7.83
CA SER A 107 -3.62 10.04 -9.26
C SER A 107 -3.18 11.24 -10.11
N HIS A 108 -3.21 12.43 -9.57
CA HIS A 108 -3.04 13.69 -10.35
C HIS A 108 -3.97 13.76 -11.58
N GLY A 109 -5.26 13.40 -11.38
CA GLY A 109 -6.24 13.40 -12.48
C GLY A 109 -6.01 12.33 -13.55
N GLY A 110 -5.18 11.30 -13.27
CA GLY A 110 -4.80 10.26 -14.23
C GLY A 110 -3.80 10.73 -15.29
N ASP A 111 -3.11 11.84 -15.05
CA ASP A 111 -2.21 12.46 -16.06
C ASP A 111 -1.06 11.53 -16.48
N LEU A 112 -0.49 10.75 -15.55
CA LEU A 112 0.57 9.78 -15.89
C LEU A 112 0.03 8.61 -16.75
N MET A 113 -1.27 8.28 -16.61
CA MET A 113 -1.94 7.22 -17.36
C MET A 113 -2.68 7.81 -18.56
N SER A 114 -1.97 8.56 -19.41
CA SER A 114 -2.50 9.23 -20.60
C SER A 114 -1.59 9.03 -21.80
N PHE A 115 -2.18 8.91 -23.01
CA PHE A 115 -1.44 8.97 -24.27
C PHE A 115 -1.05 10.40 -24.66
N ASP A 116 -1.70 11.40 -24.05
CA ASP A 116 -1.34 12.82 -24.24
C ASP A 116 0.00 13.10 -23.54
N LYS A 117 1.00 13.47 -24.32
CA LYS A 117 2.36 13.70 -23.86
C LYS A 117 2.47 14.85 -22.87
N ASP A 118 1.70 15.93 -23.09
CA ASP A 118 1.76 17.11 -22.23
C ASP A 118 1.09 16.82 -20.87
N ARG A 119 0.00 16.06 -20.86
CA ARG A 119 -0.60 15.56 -19.62
C ARG A 119 0.38 14.67 -18.86
N LYS A 120 0.97 13.69 -19.54
CA LYS A 120 1.95 12.78 -18.94
C LYS A 120 3.14 13.54 -18.36
N GLN A 121 3.67 14.53 -19.07
CA GLN A 121 4.78 15.35 -18.59
C GLN A 121 4.39 16.13 -17.32
N ARG A 122 3.21 16.79 -17.30
CA ARG A 122 2.73 17.47 -16.09
C ARG A 122 2.60 16.55 -14.88
N GLY A 123 2.03 15.36 -15.10
CA GLY A 123 1.91 14.35 -14.02
C GLY A 123 3.27 13.88 -13.53
N THR A 124 4.21 13.63 -14.46
CA THR A 124 5.58 13.25 -14.17
C THR A 124 6.31 14.30 -13.33
N ASP A 125 6.22 15.56 -13.71
CA ASP A 125 6.86 16.67 -13.01
C ASP A 125 6.26 16.89 -11.62
N ALA A 126 4.94 16.73 -11.49
CA ALA A 126 4.27 16.81 -10.19
C ALA A 126 4.66 15.64 -9.27
N LEU A 127 4.73 14.40 -9.79
CA LEU A 127 5.17 13.25 -9.01
C LEU A 127 6.63 13.42 -8.55
N LYS A 128 7.52 13.92 -9.40
CA LYS A 128 8.92 14.18 -9.03
C LYS A 128 9.01 15.19 -7.90
N ARG A 129 8.27 16.31 -7.95
CA ARG A 129 8.24 17.27 -6.83
C ARG A 129 7.74 16.63 -5.53
N ALA A 130 6.72 15.79 -5.61
CA ALA A 130 6.22 15.06 -4.43
C ALA A 130 7.26 14.09 -3.87
N LEU A 131 8.03 13.40 -4.73
CA LEU A 131 9.12 12.51 -4.32
C LEU A 131 10.28 13.27 -3.69
N GLU A 132 10.67 14.44 -4.23
CA GLU A 132 11.67 15.32 -3.63
C GLU A 132 11.23 15.80 -2.24
N GLY A 133 9.98 16.26 -2.11
CA GLY A 133 9.40 16.66 -0.82
C GLY A 133 9.34 15.51 0.18
N ALA A 134 8.91 14.32 -0.27
CA ALA A 134 8.90 13.11 0.54
C ALA A 134 10.31 12.72 1.03
N GLY A 135 11.31 12.85 0.15
CA GLY A 135 12.70 12.61 0.49
C GLY A 135 13.26 13.60 1.53
N ILE A 136 12.95 14.90 1.40
CA ILE A 136 13.32 15.93 2.39
C ILE A 136 12.78 15.59 3.77
N ILE A 137 11.53 15.14 3.84
CA ILE A 137 10.83 14.78 5.08
C ILE A 137 11.33 13.42 5.62
N GLY A 138 11.70 12.49 4.74
CA GLY A 138 12.05 11.10 5.05
C GLY A 138 10.83 10.18 5.08
N CYS A 139 9.80 10.47 4.26
CA CYS A 139 8.62 9.62 4.13
C CYS A 139 8.94 8.27 3.49
N THR A 140 8.19 7.23 3.88
CA THR A 140 8.35 5.87 3.34
C THR A 140 7.94 5.77 1.87
N GLY A 141 7.04 6.65 1.39
CA GLY A 141 6.62 6.68 0.00
C GLY A 141 5.62 7.80 -0.32
N VAL A 142 5.44 8.01 -1.61
CA VAL A 142 4.37 8.82 -2.19
C VAL A 142 3.29 7.89 -2.68
N ILE A 143 2.11 7.96 -2.07
CA ILE A 143 0.96 7.10 -2.38
C ILE A 143 0.41 7.49 -3.75
N TYR A 144 0.44 6.54 -4.66
CA TYR A 144 0.05 6.73 -6.06
C TYR A 144 -1.05 5.76 -6.48
N VAL A 145 -2.12 6.34 -6.99
CA VAL A 145 -3.22 5.64 -7.66
C VAL A 145 -3.08 5.84 -9.15
N PRO A 146 -2.95 4.80 -10.00
CA PRO A 146 -2.78 4.99 -11.45
C PRO A 146 -3.87 5.82 -12.09
N ALA A 147 -5.14 5.52 -11.81
CA ALA A 147 -6.29 6.34 -12.18
C ALA A 147 -7.53 5.97 -11.36
N PHE A 148 -8.31 6.95 -10.94
CA PHE A 148 -9.67 6.74 -10.48
C PHE A 148 -10.60 6.46 -11.68
N ASN A 149 -11.78 5.88 -11.41
CA ASN A 149 -12.78 5.63 -12.43
C ASN A 149 -13.07 6.92 -13.24
N GLY A 150 -13.04 6.81 -14.56
CA GLY A 150 -13.29 7.91 -15.49
C GLY A 150 -12.11 8.86 -15.74
N GLN A 151 -10.97 8.70 -15.09
CA GLN A 151 -9.79 9.56 -15.30
C GLN A 151 -8.92 9.15 -16.49
N SER A 152 -8.96 7.88 -16.87
CA SER A 152 -8.20 7.36 -18.01
C SER A 152 -9.08 6.49 -18.90
N PRO A 153 -8.92 6.56 -20.23
CA PRO A 153 -9.61 5.70 -21.18
C PRO A 153 -8.90 4.36 -21.40
N LEU A 154 -7.75 4.13 -20.75
CA LEU A 154 -6.91 2.95 -20.97
C LEU A 154 -7.59 1.68 -20.46
N THR A 155 -7.42 0.59 -21.18
CA THR A 155 -7.74 -0.76 -20.69
C THR A 155 -6.76 -1.18 -19.59
N ASN A 156 -7.10 -2.21 -18.81
CA ASN A 156 -6.20 -2.77 -17.79
C ASN A 156 -4.84 -3.20 -18.39
N GLN A 157 -4.86 -3.75 -19.60
CA GLN A 157 -3.64 -4.18 -20.28
C GLN A 157 -2.76 -2.98 -20.70
N GLU A 158 -3.35 -1.94 -21.22
CA GLU A 158 -2.64 -0.70 -21.59
C GLU A 158 -2.09 0.02 -20.36
N MET A 159 -2.86 0.08 -19.26
CA MET A 159 -2.40 0.61 -17.97
C MET A 159 -1.15 -0.14 -17.48
N ARG A 160 -1.23 -1.48 -17.42
CA ARG A 160 -0.10 -2.32 -17.00
C ARG A 160 1.12 -2.08 -17.89
N LYS A 161 0.92 -2.07 -19.21
CA LYS A 161 2.01 -1.83 -20.16
C LYS A 161 2.67 -0.47 -19.93
N MET A 162 1.86 0.57 -19.78
CA MET A 162 2.36 1.93 -19.56
C MET A 162 3.13 2.05 -18.24
N LEU A 163 2.66 1.43 -17.15
CA LEU A 163 3.41 1.36 -15.90
C LEU A 163 4.76 0.68 -16.07
N LEU A 164 4.80 -0.46 -16.76
CA LEU A 164 6.04 -1.22 -16.97
C LEU A 164 7.05 -0.54 -17.90
N ASP A 165 6.57 0.34 -18.79
CA ASP A 165 7.42 1.07 -19.73
C ASP A 165 7.93 2.39 -19.14
N ASP A 166 7.08 3.14 -18.42
CA ASP A 166 7.38 4.52 -18.02
C ASP A 166 7.91 4.62 -16.57
N PHE A 167 7.54 3.68 -15.69
CA PHE A 167 7.87 3.80 -14.26
C PHE A 167 9.27 3.31 -13.83
N PRO A 168 10.03 2.51 -14.58
CA PRO A 168 11.39 2.17 -14.17
C PRO A 168 12.27 3.38 -13.86
N ALA A 169 12.27 4.39 -14.75
CA ALA A 169 13.03 5.63 -14.54
C ALA A 169 12.50 6.48 -13.38
N LEU A 170 11.18 6.45 -13.12
CA LEU A 170 10.57 7.12 -11.96
C LEU A 170 10.89 6.39 -10.65
N ALA A 171 10.99 5.06 -10.68
CA ALA A 171 11.42 4.26 -9.53
C ALA A 171 12.88 4.58 -9.17
N ASP A 172 13.77 4.69 -10.17
CA ASP A 172 15.14 5.12 -9.94
C ASP A 172 15.21 6.51 -9.32
N PHE A 173 14.39 7.45 -9.82
CA PHE A 173 14.29 8.79 -9.25
C PHE A 173 13.78 8.78 -7.80
N ALA A 174 12.76 7.97 -7.50
CA ALA A 174 12.25 7.81 -6.13
C ALA A 174 13.33 7.27 -5.18
N ALA A 175 14.09 6.28 -5.65
CA ALA A 175 15.22 5.71 -4.91
C ALA A 175 16.34 6.76 -4.66
N ASP A 176 16.62 7.64 -5.64
CA ASP A 176 17.56 8.75 -5.47
C ASP A 176 17.09 9.75 -4.41
N CYS A 177 15.79 9.99 -4.32
CA CYS A 177 15.20 10.80 -3.27
C CYS A 177 15.16 10.08 -1.89
N GLY A 178 15.51 8.80 -1.81
CA GLY A 178 15.44 8.00 -0.57
C GLY A 178 14.03 7.62 -0.16
N THR A 179 13.09 7.53 -1.09
CA THR A 179 11.68 7.22 -0.88
C THR A 179 11.16 6.23 -1.93
N HIS A 180 9.84 5.99 -1.99
CA HIS A 180 9.21 5.09 -2.96
C HIS A 180 8.01 5.75 -3.64
N ILE A 181 7.65 5.25 -4.82
CA ILE A 181 6.31 5.38 -5.36
C ILE A 181 5.53 4.19 -4.80
N THR A 182 4.51 4.45 -3.98
CA THR A 182 3.76 3.42 -3.27
C THR A 182 2.39 3.24 -3.92
N PHE A 183 2.18 2.10 -4.59
CA PHE A 183 0.87 1.81 -5.16
C PHE A 183 -0.18 1.63 -4.07
N GLU A 184 -1.31 2.30 -4.24
CA GLU A 184 -2.53 2.06 -3.46
C GLU A 184 -3.56 1.31 -4.30
N PRO A 185 -3.80 0.03 -4.02
CA PRO A 185 -4.93 -0.70 -4.58
C PRO A 185 -6.25 -0.19 -4.01
N LEU A 186 -7.18 0.24 -4.88
CA LEU A 186 -8.47 0.78 -4.48
C LEU A 186 -9.61 -0.20 -4.76
N ASN A 187 -10.76 0.03 -4.09
CA ASN A 187 -11.97 -0.73 -4.37
C ASN A 187 -12.57 -0.40 -5.75
N ARG A 188 -13.36 -1.33 -6.28
CA ARG A 188 -13.99 -1.25 -7.61
C ARG A 188 -14.92 -0.04 -7.80
N GLY A 189 -15.44 0.54 -6.73
CA GLY A 189 -16.24 1.75 -6.78
C GLY A 189 -15.40 2.99 -7.10
N GLU A 190 -14.11 2.94 -6.84
CA GLU A 190 -13.19 4.07 -7.02
C GLU A 190 -12.20 3.86 -8.16
N ALA A 191 -11.71 2.63 -8.40
CA ALA A 191 -10.80 2.32 -9.49
C ALA A 191 -11.15 0.98 -10.18
N TYR A 192 -11.03 0.96 -11.52
CA TYR A 192 -11.21 -0.27 -12.30
C TYR A 192 -9.91 -1.09 -12.41
N PHE A 193 -8.78 -0.45 -12.24
CA PHE A 193 -7.46 -1.05 -12.35
C PHE A 193 -6.74 -1.00 -10.99
N LEU A 194 -6.01 -2.06 -10.66
CA LEU A 194 -5.22 -2.21 -9.45
C LEU A 194 -6.09 -2.15 -8.17
N ARG A 195 -6.66 -3.31 -7.81
CA ARG A 195 -7.61 -3.40 -6.71
C ARG A 195 -7.17 -4.30 -5.56
N GLN A 196 -6.14 -5.13 -5.77
CA GLN A 196 -5.64 -6.07 -4.77
C GLN A 196 -4.17 -5.80 -4.44
N VAL A 197 -3.79 -6.04 -3.20
CA VAL A 197 -2.40 -5.85 -2.74
C VAL A 197 -1.44 -6.76 -3.51
N ALA A 198 -1.84 -7.98 -3.80
CA ALA A 198 -1.05 -8.93 -4.57
C ALA A 198 -0.71 -8.43 -5.98
N ASP A 199 -1.68 -7.80 -6.68
CA ASP A 199 -1.48 -7.23 -8.01
C ASP A 199 -0.53 -6.02 -7.94
N GLY A 200 -0.72 -5.15 -6.93
CA GLY A 200 0.15 -4.00 -6.68
C GLY A 200 1.59 -4.43 -6.43
N ALA A 201 1.79 -5.42 -5.57
CA ALA A 201 3.09 -5.98 -5.27
C ALA A 201 3.76 -6.62 -6.50
N ALA A 202 2.98 -7.33 -7.34
CA ALA A 202 3.50 -7.93 -8.56
C ALA A 202 3.97 -6.86 -9.56
N ILE A 203 3.16 -5.82 -9.80
CA ILE A 203 3.53 -4.73 -10.72
C ILE A 203 4.73 -3.95 -10.16
N ALA A 204 4.76 -3.64 -8.87
CA ALA A 204 5.88 -2.95 -8.23
C ALA A 204 7.19 -3.75 -8.37
N ARG A 205 7.14 -5.07 -8.19
CA ARG A 205 8.28 -5.98 -8.41
C ARG A 205 8.75 -5.93 -9.86
N ASP A 206 7.82 -6.09 -10.81
CA ASP A 206 8.14 -6.09 -12.25
C ASP A 206 8.79 -4.76 -12.68
N ILE A 207 8.36 -3.62 -12.10
CA ILE A 207 8.98 -2.30 -12.37
C ILE A 207 10.37 -2.22 -11.73
N ASN A 208 10.50 -2.63 -10.46
CA ASN A 208 11.80 -2.65 -9.78
C ASN A 208 12.82 -3.52 -10.52
N GLU A 209 12.41 -4.68 -11.04
CA GLU A 209 13.29 -5.56 -11.83
C GLU A 209 13.77 -4.91 -13.14
N ARG A 210 13.01 -3.95 -13.68
CA ARG A 210 13.35 -3.22 -14.91
C ARG A 210 14.14 -1.94 -14.64
N SER A 211 14.04 -1.37 -13.45
CA SER A 211 14.79 -0.17 -13.06
C SER A 211 16.28 -0.47 -12.86
N GLU A 212 17.14 0.54 -12.94
CA GLU A 212 18.57 0.38 -12.74
C GLU A 212 18.91 0.03 -11.28
N LYS A 213 18.22 0.70 -10.32
CA LYS A 213 18.47 0.55 -8.87
C LYS A 213 17.76 -0.66 -8.25
N LYS A 214 16.91 -1.34 -9.02
CA LYS A 214 16.12 -2.50 -8.55
C LYS A 214 15.24 -2.23 -7.32
N CYS A 215 14.86 -0.97 -7.13
CA CYS A 215 14.03 -0.49 -6.03
C CYS A 215 13.29 0.80 -6.43
N GLY A 216 12.59 1.44 -5.46
CA GLY A 216 11.86 2.69 -5.67
C GLY A 216 10.35 2.52 -5.88
N MET A 217 9.87 1.29 -6.09
CA MET A 217 8.44 0.97 -6.07
C MET A 217 8.09 0.16 -4.84
N SER A 218 6.92 0.42 -4.29
CA SER A 218 6.35 -0.33 -3.18
C SER A 218 4.82 -0.43 -3.32
N VAL A 219 4.17 -1.07 -2.37
CA VAL A 219 2.72 -1.20 -2.29
C VAL A 219 2.25 -0.91 -0.87
N MET A 220 1.01 -0.49 -0.74
CA MET A 220 0.33 -0.38 0.54
C MET A 220 -0.96 -1.21 0.57
N GLY A 221 -1.54 -1.35 1.76
CA GLY A 221 -2.86 -1.89 1.95
C GLY A 221 -3.73 -0.92 2.74
N ASP A 222 -4.93 -0.64 2.24
CA ASP A 222 -5.95 0.12 2.97
C ASP A 222 -7.05 -0.82 3.42
N PHE A 223 -7.27 -0.93 4.72
CA PHE A 223 -8.29 -1.80 5.31
C PHE A 223 -9.69 -1.54 4.75
N TYR A 224 -10.02 -0.29 4.40
CA TYR A 224 -11.32 0.02 3.80
C TYR A 224 -11.43 -0.58 2.39
N HIS A 225 -10.46 -0.32 1.51
CA HIS A 225 -10.48 -0.85 0.15
C HIS A 225 -10.38 -2.38 0.14
N MET A 226 -9.48 -2.93 0.94
CA MET A 226 -9.28 -4.37 1.09
C MET A 226 -10.53 -5.08 1.61
N SER A 227 -11.32 -4.45 2.50
CA SER A 227 -12.56 -5.04 3.00
C SER A 227 -13.65 -5.23 1.91
N ILE A 228 -13.49 -4.59 0.75
CA ILE A 228 -14.39 -4.69 -0.40
C ILE A 228 -13.82 -5.65 -1.46
N GLU A 229 -12.50 -5.68 -1.65
CA GLU A 229 -11.86 -6.39 -2.76
C GLU A 229 -11.15 -7.69 -2.36
N GLU A 230 -10.67 -7.80 -1.11
CA GLU A 230 -9.92 -8.96 -0.67
C GLU A 230 -10.84 -9.97 0.04
N THR A 231 -10.68 -11.25 -0.25
CA THR A 231 -11.41 -12.33 0.43
C THR A 231 -10.67 -12.86 1.64
N ASP A 232 -9.36 -12.65 1.69
CA ASP A 232 -8.45 -13.03 2.76
C ASP A 232 -7.55 -11.83 3.13
N MET A 233 -7.90 -11.13 4.18
CA MET A 233 -7.19 -9.94 4.65
C MET A 233 -5.76 -10.28 5.11
N MET A 234 -5.57 -11.42 5.77
CA MET A 234 -4.27 -11.88 6.20
C MET A 234 -3.37 -12.20 5.00
N GLY A 235 -3.86 -13.02 4.06
CA GLY A 235 -3.14 -13.39 2.85
C GLY A 235 -2.82 -12.19 1.96
N ALA A 236 -3.70 -11.20 1.89
CA ALA A 236 -3.46 -9.97 1.15
C ALA A 236 -2.25 -9.19 1.68
N PHE A 237 -2.15 -8.96 3.00
CA PHE A 237 -0.96 -8.32 3.58
C PHE A 237 0.30 -9.17 3.41
N ILE A 238 0.20 -10.50 3.54
CA ILE A 238 1.33 -11.42 3.30
C ILE A 238 1.84 -11.30 1.86
N SER A 239 0.94 -11.14 0.87
CA SER A 239 1.32 -10.99 -0.53
C SER A 239 2.13 -9.72 -0.83
N GLY A 240 1.93 -8.65 -0.05
CA GLY A 240 2.75 -7.43 -0.10
C GLY A 240 4.20 -7.67 0.34
N GLY A 241 4.40 -8.52 1.33
CA GLY A 241 5.72 -8.94 1.82
C GLY A 241 6.62 -7.74 2.14
N LYS A 242 7.86 -7.79 1.64
CA LYS A 242 8.84 -6.71 1.83
C LYS A 242 8.52 -5.43 1.03
N LEU A 243 7.62 -5.50 0.06
CA LEU A 243 7.18 -4.33 -0.71
C LEU A 243 6.09 -3.54 0.01
N LEU A 244 5.50 -4.07 1.10
CA LEU A 244 4.50 -3.36 1.88
C LEU A 244 5.19 -2.32 2.77
N THR A 245 5.01 -1.04 2.44
CA THR A 245 5.67 0.08 3.15
C THR A 245 4.72 0.98 3.91
N HIS A 246 3.41 0.85 3.66
CA HIS A 246 2.40 1.69 4.28
C HIS A 246 1.07 0.95 4.46
N VAL A 247 0.27 1.39 5.45
CA VAL A 247 -1.07 0.87 5.73
C VAL A 247 -2.01 2.01 6.08
N HIS A 248 -3.21 2.02 5.47
CA HIS A 248 -4.31 2.88 5.91
C HIS A 248 -5.29 2.15 6.81
N LEU A 249 -5.73 2.84 7.84
CA LEU A 249 -6.70 2.38 8.83
C LEU A 249 -8.02 3.14 8.67
N ALA A 250 -9.03 2.45 8.16
CA ALA A 250 -10.39 2.95 8.08
C ALA A 250 -11.39 1.81 8.24
N GLY A 251 -12.56 2.12 8.74
CA GLY A 251 -13.66 1.14 8.83
C GLY A 251 -14.22 0.80 7.47
N GLY A 252 -14.57 -0.49 7.28
CA GLY A 252 -14.89 -1.14 6.02
C GLY A 252 -16.28 -0.91 5.46
N VAL A 253 -16.88 -2.01 4.96
CA VAL A 253 -18.08 -1.99 4.09
C VAL A 253 -19.41 -1.63 4.78
N SER A 254 -19.50 -1.78 6.09
CA SER A 254 -20.74 -1.46 6.82
C SER A 254 -20.94 0.05 6.96
N ASP A 255 -22.18 0.50 7.00
CA ASP A 255 -22.49 1.91 7.24
C ASP A 255 -22.22 2.29 8.69
N PRO A 256 -21.58 3.41 8.97
CA PRO A 256 -20.96 4.35 8.03
C PRO A 256 -19.63 3.82 7.46
N ARG A 257 -19.46 3.97 6.13
CA ARG A 257 -18.24 3.54 5.43
C ARG A 257 -17.09 4.51 5.67
N ARG A 258 -15.84 4.01 5.53
CA ARG A 258 -14.61 4.79 5.61
C ARG A 258 -14.59 5.76 6.79
N THR A 259 -14.99 5.24 7.94
CA THR A 259 -14.95 5.99 9.21
C THR A 259 -13.81 5.50 10.08
N ILE A 260 -13.49 6.29 11.09
CA ILE A 260 -12.47 5.91 12.07
C ILE A 260 -12.83 4.57 12.72
N PRO A 261 -11.85 3.69 13.00
CA PRO A 261 -12.07 2.41 13.66
C PRO A 261 -12.92 2.52 14.93
N GLY A 262 -13.91 1.64 15.06
CA GLY A 262 -14.87 1.64 16.16
C GLY A 262 -16.21 2.33 15.88
N GLN A 263 -16.30 3.13 14.83
CA GLN A 263 -17.58 3.76 14.44
C GLN A 263 -18.41 2.89 13.48
N ASN A 264 -17.94 1.73 13.12
CA ASN A 264 -18.67 0.68 12.41
C ASN A 264 -18.25 -0.71 12.93
N LYS A 265 -18.73 -1.77 12.28
CA LYS A 265 -18.48 -3.16 12.72
C LYS A 265 -17.19 -3.77 12.14
N SER A 266 -16.32 -2.97 11.55
CA SER A 266 -15.06 -3.48 10.97
C SER A 266 -14.14 -4.06 12.05
N ARG A 267 -13.44 -5.12 11.66
CA ARG A 267 -12.45 -5.81 12.49
C ARG A 267 -11.10 -5.78 11.80
N PHE A 268 -10.05 -5.60 12.57
CA PHE A 268 -8.68 -5.43 12.06
C PHE A 268 -7.78 -6.64 12.40
N VAL A 269 -8.26 -7.58 13.20
CA VAL A 269 -7.48 -8.72 13.73
C VAL A 269 -6.81 -9.52 12.62
N GLU A 270 -7.56 -9.90 11.57
CA GLU A 270 -7.00 -10.73 10.48
C GLU A 270 -5.91 -9.99 9.68
N GLY A 271 -6.12 -8.69 9.38
CA GLY A 271 -5.09 -7.89 8.76
C GLY A 271 -3.85 -7.73 9.64
N PHE A 272 -4.04 -7.49 10.94
CA PHE A 272 -2.92 -7.44 11.89
C PHE A 272 -2.17 -8.77 12.03
N ARG A 273 -2.85 -9.92 11.86
CA ARG A 273 -2.16 -11.22 11.75
C ARG A 273 -1.23 -11.26 10.53
N GLY A 274 -1.72 -10.78 9.37
CA GLY A 274 -0.90 -10.67 8.17
C GLY A 274 0.31 -9.76 8.36
N LEU A 275 0.13 -8.59 8.96
CA LEU A 275 1.21 -7.65 9.28
C LEU A 275 2.23 -8.25 10.25
N LYS A 276 1.76 -8.95 11.29
CA LYS A 276 2.66 -9.66 12.22
C LYS A 276 3.42 -10.78 11.52
N TYR A 277 2.74 -11.53 10.64
CA TYR A 277 3.36 -12.63 9.90
C TYR A 277 4.55 -12.18 9.06
N ILE A 278 4.45 -11.03 8.38
CA ILE A 278 5.55 -10.48 7.57
C ILE A 278 6.54 -9.64 8.39
N GLY A 279 6.34 -9.50 9.70
CA GLY A 279 7.20 -8.68 10.56
C GLY A 279 7.10 -7.18 10.28
N TYR A 280 5.92 -6.68 9.91
CA TYR A 280 5.73 -5.28 9.56
C TYR A 280 5.95 -4.35 10.76
N THR A 281 6.75 -3.31 10.55
CA THR A 281 7.08 -2.28 11.55
C THR A 281 6.78 -0.86 11.07
N GLY A 282 6.29 -0.73 9.84
CA GLY A 282 5.98 0.56 9.22
C GLY A 282 4.73 1.23 9.81
N PRO A 283 4.43 2.47 9.37
CA PRO A 283 3.27 3.21 9.82
C PRO A 283 1.94 2.59 9.37
N CYS A 284 0.94 2.70 10.25
CA CYS A 284 -0.46 2.43 9.98
C CYS A 284 -1.24 3.72 10.27
N SER A 285 -1.61 4.47 9.24
CA SER A 285 -2.18 5.82 9.36
C SER A 285 -3.69 5.83 9.21
N PHE A 286 -4.38 6.63 10.00
CA PHE A 286 -5.78 6.94 9.73
C PHE A 286 -5.92 7.70 8.40
N GLU A 287 -6.79 7.18 7.53
CA GLU A 287 -7.33 7.85 6.36
C GLU A 287 -8.85 7.64 6.32
N CYS A 288 -9.59 8.45 7.05
CA CYS A 288 -11.02 8.20 7.30
C CYS A 288 -11.77 9.47 7.73
N GLY A 289 -13.10 9.39 7.63
CA GLY A 289 -13.99 10.34 8.29
C GLY A 289 -14.09 10.07 9.79
N VAL A 290 -14.37 11.09 10.57
CA VAL A 290 -14.67 10.99 12.00
C VAL A 290 -16.02 11.63 12.26
N ARG A 291 -16.97 10.86 12.79
CA ARG A 291 -18.27 11.37 13.24
C ARG A 291 -18.19 11.74 14.72
N GLY A 292 -18.72 12.91 15.08
CA GLY A 292 -18.69 13.42 16.45
C GLY A 292 -17.40 14.17 16.79
N ASP A 293 -17.11 14.27 18.09
CA ASP A 293 -15.97 15.01 18.58
C ASP A 293 -14.66 14.23 18.37
N ARG A 294 -13.79 14.76 17.54
CA ARG A 294 -12.48 14.15 17.23
C ARG A 294 -11.57 14.01 18.45
N GLU A 295 -11.69 14.91 19.45
CA GLU A 295 -10.94 14.84 20.72
C GLU A 295 -11.31 13.58 21.52
N VAL A 296 -12.53 13.07 21.32
CA VAL A 296 -13.05 11.89 22.01
C VAL A 296 -12.87 10.62 21.16
N GLU A 297 -13.21 10.71 19.87
CA GLU A 297 -13.30 9.53 19.01
C GLU A 297 -11.92 9.01 18.54
N ILE A 298 -10.93 9.89 18.34
CA ILE A 298 -9.59 9.45 17.94
C ILE A 298 -8.91 8.61 19.04
N PRO A 299 -8.87 9.07 20.32
CA PRO A 299 -8.33 8.24 21.40
C PRO A 299 -9.05 6.88 21.59
N LYS A 300 -10.37 6.83 21.39
CA LYS A 300 -11.12 5.56 21.43
C LYS A 300 -10.68 4.59 20.32
N ALA A 301 -10.51 5.09 19.10
CA ALA A 301 -10.05 4.29 17.97
C ALA A 301 -8.63 3.76 18.19
N LEU A 302 -7.73 4.57 18.72
CA LEU A 302 -6.37 4.14 19.07
C LEU A 302 -6.38 2.99 20.09
N ALA A 303 -7.23 3.11 21.13
CA ALA A 303 -7.39 2.07 22.15
C ALA A 303 -7.93 0.75 21.54
N LEU A 304 -8.94 0.86 20.66
CA LEU A 304 -9.50 -0.29 19.95
C LEU A 304 -8.43 -0.99 19.09
N LEU A 305 -7.69 -0.25 18.31
CA LEU A 305 -6.67 -0.81 17.41
C LEU A 305 -5.55 -1.52 18.20
N LYS A 306 -5.09 -0.95 19.31
CA LYS A 306 -4.12 -1.59 20.21
C LYS A 306 -4.66 -2.92 20.73
N LYS A 307 -5.92 -2.94 21.19
CA LYS A 307 -6.58 -4.17 21.66
C LYS A 307 -6.71 -5.22 20.54
N GLU A 308 -7.12 -4.83 19.33
CA GLU A 308 -7.25 -5.78 18.21
C GLU A 308 -5.88 -6.28 17.72
N TYR A 309 -4.84 -5.45 17.80
CA TYR A 309 -3.48 -5.89 17.53
C TYR A 309 -2.98 -6.92 18.55
N GLU A 310 -3.30 -6.76 19.84
CA GLU A 310 -2.98 -7.77 20.87
C GLU A 310 -3.69 -9.09 20.59
N LEU A 311 -4.98 -9.04 20.17
CA LEU A 311 -5.77 -10.22 19.80
C LEU A 311 -5.29 -10.94 18.53
N ALA A 312 -4.50 -10.27 17.70
CA ALA A 312 -3.96 -10.83 16.47
C ALA A 312 -2.77 -11.77 16.74
N VAL A 313 -3.04 -12.90 17.37
CA VAL A 313 -2.04 -13.96 17.65
C VAL A 313 -1.80 -14.76 16.37
N ILE A 314 -0.52 -15.15 16.11
CA ILE A 314 -0.08 -15.95 14.97
C ILE A 314 0.34 -17.31 15.50
#